data_f56f819b5be5f493cceda77eae1ac0d1
#
_entry.id   f56f819b5be5f493cceda77eae1ac0d1
#
_cell.length_a   1.000
_cell.length_b   1.000
_cell.length_c   1.000
_cell.angle_alpha   90.00
_cell.angle_beta   90.00
_cell.angle_gamma   90.00
#
_symmetry.space_group_name_H-M   'P 1'
#
loop_
_entity.id
_entity.type
_entity.pdbx_description
1 polymer ?
#
loop_
_entity_poly.entity_id
_entity_poly.type
_entity_poly.pdbx_seq_one_letter_code
_entity_poly.pdbx_strand_id
1 'polypeptide(L)'
;EEIIYNNFNKVAEKQFVHSAFFYEENNGSQFIADRLSDGMNIHCDSNVKSIELKGGKWCVDNETFDEVVFCGNIKDIPHIMRGVDIEAYVKPIEALQSHGTTAVFCEIDANPYSWIYMPDKQYDSHRIICTGNFAKSNNGALPPNRITATVEFTDDISYDDIISNLKRIPLNPNYITHRYNQFTYPIQQKDTREIITSLKQKLSERGFYMTGRFADWEYYNMDAAMAAAMKMTKEILCRDK
;
A
#
# COMPACT_ATOMS: atom_id res chain seq x y z
N GLU A 1 -11.75 22.86 3.58
CA GLU A 1 -12.09 24.09 4.34
C GLU A 1 -12.56 23.75 5.74
N GLU A 2 -13.48 22.78 5.92
CA GLU A 2 -14.04 22.38 7.22
C GLU A 2 -12.96 21.89 8.21
N ILE A 3 -12.02 21.06 7.78
CA ILE A 3 -10.91 20.57 8.62
C ILE A 3 -10.06 21.75 9.15
N ILE A 4 -9.76 22.73 8.30
CA ILE A 4 -9.00 23.91 8.70
C ILE A 4 -9.78 24.73 9.72
N TYR A 5 -11.08 24.97 9.46
CA TYR A 5 -11.97 25.70 10.35
C TYR A 5 -12.07 25.00 11.73
N ASN A 6 -12.27 23.68 11.75
CA ASN A 6 -12.40 22.91 12.97
C ASN A 6 -11.11 22.93 13.81
N ASN A 7 -9.94 22.84 13.15
CA ASN A 7 -8.65 22.96 13.83
C ASN A 7 -8.45 24.33 14.47
N PHE A 8 -8.73 25.43 13.73
CA PHE A 8 -8.62 26.78 14.29
C PHE A 8 -9.55 27.02 15.47
N ASN A 9 -10.76 26.51 15.41
CA ASN A 9 -11.77 26.71 16.45
C ASN A 9 -11.75 25.63 17.52
N LYS A 10 -10.81 24.68 17.50
CA LYS A 10 -10.73 23.54 18.42
C LYS A 10 -12.03 22.73 18.49
N VAL A 11 -12.73 22.64 17.38
CA VAL A 11 -13.94 21.82 17.24
C VAL A 11 -13.50 20.38 16.96
N ALA A 12 -14.05 19.42 17.72
CA ALA A 12 -13.78 18.01 17.47
C ALA A 12 -14.34 17.59 16.10
N GLU A 13 -13.49 16.98 15.29
CA GLU A 13 -13.89 16.41 14.02
C GLU A 13 -14.95 15.33 14.23
N LYS A 14 -16.10 15.48 13.58
CA LYS A 14 -17.20 14.52 13.63
C LYS A 14 -17.21 13.54 12.46
N GLN A 15 -16.52 13.89 11.39
CA GLN A 15 -16.46 13.09 10.15
C GLN A 15 -15.01 13.00 9.67
N PHE A 16 -14.25 12.08 10.23
CA PHE A 16 -12.98 11.70 9.65
C PHE A 16 -13.20 10.80 8.44
N VAL A 17 -12.30 10.85 7.46
CA VAL A 17 -12.30 9.95 6.29
C VAL A 17 -12.34 8.48 6.71
N HIS A 18 -11.84 8.18 7.91
CA HIS A 18 -11.82 6.85 8.53
C HIS A 18 -12.34 6.91 9.97
N SER A 19 -13.57 7.40 10.16
CA SER A 19 -14.21 7.51 11.49
C SER A 19 -14.48 6.15 12.13
N ALA A 20 -14.65 5.11 11.33
CA ALA A 20 -14.83 3.73 11.78
C ALA A 20 -14.26 2.76 10.72
N PHE A 21 -13.83 1.61 11.16
CA PHE A 21 -13.38 0.51 10.31
C PHE A 21 -13.63 -0.82 11.00
N PHE A 22 -13.74 -1.87 10.21
CA PHE A 22 -13.80 -3.25 10.70
C PHE A 22 -12.40 -3.85 10.71
N TYR A 23 -12.11 -4.63 11.74
CA TYR A 23 -10.85 -5.35 11.87
C TYR A 23 -11.13 -6.76 12.38
N GLU A 24 -10.42 -7.74 11.84
CA GLU A 24 -10.60 -9.14 12.25
C GLU A 24 -9.89 -9.40 13.58
N GLU A 25 -10.59 -10.04 14.52
CA GLU A 25 -10.12 -10.19 15.90
C GLU A 25 -8.89 -11.08 16.05
N ASN A 26 -8.74 -12.13 15.22
CA ASN A 26 -7.71 -13.15 15.47
C ASN A 26 -6.54 -13.15 14.48
N ASN A 27 -6.77 -12.81 13.21
CA ASN A 27 -5.79 -12.96 12.14
C ASN A 27 -5.39 -11.61 11.50
N GLY A 28 -5.88 -10.50 12.03
CA GLY A 28 -5.57 -9.18 11.52
C GLY A 28 -5.96 -8.97 10.06
N SER A 29 -5.27 -8.07 9.38
CA SER A 29 -5.56 -7.75 7.96
C SER A 29 -5.23 -8.90 7.00
N GLN A 30 -4.38 -9.85 7.39
CA GLN A 30 -4.05 -11.03 6.59
C GLN A 30 -5.29 -11.88 6.31
N PHE A 31 -6.25 -11.94 7.23
CA PHE A 31 -7.53 -12.64 7.04
C PHE A 31 -8.22 -12.28 5.71
N ILE A 32 -8.18 -11.02 5.31
CA ILE A 32 -8.81 -10.58 4.05
C ILE A 32 -8.10 -11.21 2.85
N ALA A 33 -6.76 -11.18 2.84
CA ALA A 33 -5.98 -11.79 1.77
C ALA A 33 -6.20 -13.30 1.70
N ASP A 34 -6.20 -13.98 2.84
CA ASP A 34 -6.41 -15.43 2.93
C ASP A 34 -7.81 -15.82 2.41
N ARG A 35 -8.83 -15.06 2.76
CA ARG A 35 -10.21 -15.30 2.29
C ARG A 35 -10.40 -15.01 0.80
N LEU A 36 -9.75 -13.98 0.26
CA LEU A 36 -9.79 -13.65 -1.16
C LEU A 36 -9.02 -14.66 -2.01
N SER A 37 -7.98 -15.28 -1.45
CA SER A 37 -7.14 -16.24 -2.14
C SER A 37 -7.67 -17.69 -2.08
N ASP A 38 -8.70 -17.95 -1.28
CA ASP A 38 -9.27 -19.28 -1.10
C ASP A 38 -9.79 -19.84 -2.43
N GLY A 39 -9.33 -21.05 -2.80
CA GLY A 39 -9.65 -21.69 -4.07
C GLY A 39 -8.93 -21.16 -5.30
N MET A 40 -8.03 -20.18 -5.17
CA MET A 40 -7.22 -19.67 -6.28
C MET A 40 -5.92 -20.46 -6.44
N ASN A 41 -5.45 -20.60 -7.68
CA ASN A 41 -4.11 -21.14 -7.95
C ASN A 41 -3.06 -20.03 -7.75
N ILE A 42 -2.34 -20.07 -6.63
CA ILE A 42 -1.36 -19.04 -6.25
C ILE A 42 0.04 -19.64 -6.21
N HIS A 43 0.96 -19.00 -6.91
CA HIS A 43 2.38 -19.34 -6.91
C HIS A 43 3.15 -18.29 -6.10
N CYS A 44 3.44 -18.58 -4.83
CA CYS A 44 4.31 -17.76 -4.00
C CYS A 44 5.79 -17.93 -4.39
N ASP A 45 6.64 -17.02 -3.91
CA ASP A 45 8.09 -17.01 -4.17
C ASP A 45 8.46 -17.02 -5.66
N SER A 46 7.53 -16.60 -6.50
CA SER A 46 7.66 -16.53 -7.96
C SER A 46 7.87 -15.09 -8.41
N ASN A 47 9.12 -14.74 -8.70
CA ASN A 47 9.44 -13.43 -9.23
C ASN A 47 9.42 -13.48 -10.76
N VAL A 48 8.38 -12.93 -11.37
CA VAL A 48 8.22 -12.83 -12.83
C VAL A 48 9.40 -12.06 -13.45
N LYS A 49 10.06 -12.67 -14.45
CA LYS A 49 11.25 -12.12 -15.13
C LYS A 49 10.90 -11.51 -16.49
N SER A 50 9.88 -12.03 -17.15
CA SER A 50 9.46 -11.54 -18.45
C SER A 50 7.97 -11.67 -18.67
N ILE A 51 7.40 -10.69 -19.36
CA ILE A 51 6.02 -10.70 -19.86
C ILE A 51 6.10 -10.30 -21.33
N GLU A 52 5.84 -11.22 -22.24
CA GLU A 52 6.04 -11.01 -23.67
C GLU A 52 4.78 -11.27 -24.47
N LEU A 53 4.43 -10.36 -25.38
CA LEU A 53 3.35 -10.56 -26.33
C LEU A 53 3.87 -11.28 -27.57
N LYS A 54 3.42 -12.53 -27.80
CA LYS A 54 3.79 -13.38 -28.94
C LYS A 54 2.54 -13.99 -29.60
N GLY A 55 2.38 -13.79 -30.88
CA GLY A 55 1.29 -14.42 -31.64
C GLY A 55 -0.10 -14.08 -31.09
N GLY A 56 -0.28 -12.90 -30.51
CA GLY A 56 -1.53 -12.44 -29.93
C GLY A 56 -1.85 -12.98 -28.52
N LYS A 57 -0.91 -13.71 -27.92
CA LYS A 57 -1.01 -14.21 -26.53
C LYS A 57 0.13 -13.67 -25.67
N TRP A 58 -0.12 -13.59 -24.36
CA TRP A 58 0.86 -13.20 -23.37
C TRP A 58 1.62 -14.40 -22.85
N CYS A 59 2.93 -14.35 -22.89
CA CYS A 59 3.82 -15.33 -22.27
C CYS A 59 4.42 -14.69 -21.02
N VAL A 60 4.04 -15.20 -19.86
CA VAL A 60 4.60 -14.81 -18.56
C VAL A 60 5.63 -15.87 -18.17
N ASP A 61 6.91 -15.50 -18.22
CA ASP A 61 8.04 -16.43 -18.16
C ASP A 61 7.87 -17.59 -19.18
N ASN A 62 7.36 -18.74 -18.76
CA ASN A 62 7.17 -19.93 -19.61
C ASN A 62 5.69 -20.34 -19.79
N GLU A 63 4.77 -19.58 -19.25
CA GLU A 63 3.33 -19.89 -19.32
C GLU A 63 2.60 -18.91 -20.25
N THR A 64 1.60 -19.41 -20.99
CA THR A 64 0.88 -18.63 -21.99
C THR A 64 -0.54 -18.33 -21.53
N PHE A 65 -0.95 -17.08 -21.66
CA PHE A 65 -2.25 -16.56 -21.24
C PHE A 65 -2.90 -15.73 -22.34
N ASP A 66 -4.24 -15.72 -22.39
CA ASP A 66 -4.99 -14.86 -23.28
C ASP A 66 -5.00 -13.41 -22.78
N GLU A 67 -5.08 -13.24 -21.46
CA GLU A 67 -5.11 -11.94 -20.80
C GLU A 67 -4.21 -11.94 -19.54
N VAL A 68 -3.70 -10.78 -19.19
CA VAL A 68 -2.87 -10.57 -18.00
C VAL A 68 -3.40 -9.37 -17.21
N VAL A 69 -3.53 -9.54 -15.91
CA VAL A 69 -3.78 -8.45 -14.95
C VAL A 69 -2.52 -8.20 -14.12
N PHE A 70 -1.90 -7.06 -14.34
CA PHE A 70 -0.69 -6.65 -13.63
C PHE A 70 -1.04 -5.79 -12.41
N CYS A 71 -0.70 -6.29 -11.22
CA CYS A 71 -0.89 -5.60 -9.95
C CYS A 71 0.43 -5.17 -9.29
N GLY A 72 1.55 -5.38 -9.98
CA GLY A 72 2.89 -5.06 -9.50
C GLY A 72 3.23 -3.57 -9.57
N ASN A 73 4.51 -3.27 -9.40
CA ASN A 73 5.00 -1.90 -9.54
C ASN A 73 5.15 -1.55 -11.03
N ILE A 74 4.50 -0.48 -11.49
CA ILE A 74 4.61 -0.02 -12.88
C ILE A 74 6.06 0.22 -13.31
N LYS A 75 6.95 0.56 -12.37
CA LYS A 75 8.38 0.76 -12.64
C LYS A 75 9.09 -0.51 -13.09
N ASP A 76 8.49 -1.69 -12.89
CA ASP A 76 9.05 -2.96 -13.38
C ASP A 76 8.73 -3.18 -14.87
N ILE A 77 7.65 -2.59 -15.38
CA ILE A 77 7.17 -2.80 -16.76
C ILE A 77 8.26 -2.55 -17.81
N PRO A 78 9.04 -1.45 -17.80
CA PRO A 78 10.13 -1.24 -18.75
C PRO A 78 11.16 -2.37 -18.78
N HIS A 79 11.34 -3.06 -17.66
CA HIS A 79 12.38 -4.08 -17.50
C HIS A 79 11.92 -5.48 -17.90
N ILE A 80 10.63 -5.80 -17.66
CA ILE A 80 10.07 -7.14 -17.86
C ILE A 80 9.21 -7.29 -19.12
N MET A 81 8.63 -6.20 -19.66
CA MET A 81 7.74 -6.26 -20.82
C MET A 81 8.47 -6.33 -22.15
N ARG A 82 7.99 -7.20 -23.05
CA ARG A 82 8.51 -7.41 -24.40
C ARG A 82 7.36 -7.57 -25.40
N GLY A 83 7.65 -7.35 -26.69
CA GLY A 83 6.68 -7.55 -27.77
C GLY A 83 5.62 -6.45 -27.90
N VAL A 84 5.70 -5.41 -27.09
CA VAL A 84 4.88 -4.19 -27.18
C VAL A 84 5.80 -2.98 -27.16
N ASP A 85 5.61 -2.06 -28.09
CA ASP A 85 6.33 -0.80 -28.11
C ASP A 85 5.83 0.11 -26.98
N ILE A 86 6.64 0.27 -25.92
CA ILE A 86 6.41 1.15 -24.79
C ILE A 86 7.50 2.20 -24.62
N GLU A 87 8.37 2.39 -25.62
CA GLU A 87 9.57 3.26 -25.55
C GLU A 87 9.21 4.68 -25.06
N ALA A 88 8.11 5.26 -25.54
CA ALA A 88 7.67 6.58 -25.12
C ALA A 88 7.32 6.71 -23.63
N TYR A 89 7.07 5.60 -22.95
CA TYR A 89 6.69 5.55 -21.53
C TYR A 89 7.87 5.22 -20.59
N VAL A 90 8.98 4.69 -21.10
CA VAL A 90 10.11 4.23 -20.27
C VAL A 90 10.62 5.36 -19.37
N LYS A 91 11.11 6.45 -19.94
CA LYS A 91 11.65 7.59 -19.17
C LYS A 91 10.62 8.21 -18.22
N PRO A 92 9.36 8.48 -18.64
CA PRO A 92 8.32 8.95 -17.73
C PRO A 92 8.06 8.01 -16.55
N ILE A 93 8.02 6.69 -16.76
CA ILE A 93 7.82 5.70 -15.69
C ILE A 93 9.02 5.68 -14.73
N GLU A 94 10.24 5.68 -15.25
CA GLU A 94 11.46 5.71 -14.43
C GLU A 94 11.54 6.96 -13.55
N ALA A 95 11.02 8.10 -14.05
CA ALA A 95 10.98 9.37 -13.33
C ALA A 95 9.92 9.42 -12.20
N LEU A 96 8.99 8.47 -12.15
CA LEU A 96 7.98 8.41 -11.08
C LEU A 96 8.66 8.25 -9.72
N GLN A 97 8.17 9.01 -8.74
CA GLN A 97 8.72 9.04 -7.38
C GLN A 97 7.73 8.45 -6.38
N SER A 98 8.25 7.77 -5.36
CA SER A 98 7.48 7.23 -4.25
C SER A 98 8.23 7.42 -2.94
N HIS A 99 7.50 7.44 -1.84
CA HIS A 99 8.08 7.33 -0.49
C HIS A 99 8.05 5.89 -0.01
N GLY A 100 9.10 5.52 0.71
CA GLY A 100 9.13 4.36 1.55
C GLY A 100 8.58 4.65 2.95
N THR A 101 8.48 3.63 3.77
CA THR A 101 8.10 3.75 5.19
C THR A 101 8.85 2.71 6.01
N THR A 102 9.48 3.15 7.08
CA THR A 102 9.96 2.26 8.13
C THR A 102 8.87 2.12 9.19
N ALA A 103 8.34 0.90 9.33
CA ALA A 103 7.38 0.52 10.34
C ALA A 103 8.11 -0.13 11.52
N VAL A 104 8.06 0.51 12.69
CA VAL A 104 8.70 0.04 13.92
C VAL A 104 7.63 -0.52 14.85
N PHE A 105 7.70 -1.82 15.11
CA PHE A 105 6.79 -2.51 16.02
C PHE A 105 7.26 -2.33 17.46
N CYS A 106 6.34 -1.90 18.31
CA CYS A 106 6.60 -1.54 19.69
C CYS A 106 5.51 -2.08 20.62
N GLU A 107 5.83 -2.16 21.90
CA GLU A 107 4.86 -2.10 22.97
C GLU A 107 4.78 -0.64 23.47
N ILE A 108 3.58 -0.15 23.75
CA ILE A 108 3.38 1.19 24.31
C ILE A 108 2.46 1.14 25.52
N ASP A 109 2.40 2.23 26.30
CA ASP A 109 1.41 2.37 27.37
C ASP A 109 0.00 2.28 26.80
N ALA A 110 -0.88 1.56 27.51
CA ALA A 110 -2.29 1.44 27.12
C ALA A 110 -2.96 2.82 27.06
N ASN A 111 -3.74 3.05 26.02
CA ASN A 111 -4.40 4.31 25.73
C ASN A 111 -5.69 4.06 24.92
N PRO A 112 -6.60 5.04 24.78
CA PRO A 112 -7.86 4.84 24.07
C PRO A 112 -7.80 5.16 22.56
N TYR A 113 -6.64 5.53 22.01
CA TYR A 113 -6.53 6.01 20.64
C TYR A 113 -6.30 4.88 19.63
N SER A 114 -6.79 5.07 18.40
CA SER A 114 -6.45 4.21 17.25
C SER A 114 -5.17 4.70 16.57
N TRP A 115 -5.04 6.02 16.39
CA TRP A 115 -3.88 6.68 15.78
C TRP A 115 -3.52 7.94 16.55
N ILE A 116 -2.24 8.24 16.58
CA ILE A 116 -1.69 9.49 17.11
C ILE A 116 -0.77 10.06 16.04
N TYR A 117 -1.10 11.22 15.50
CA TYR A 117 -0.25 11.94 14.57
C TYR A 117 0.71 12.86 15.33
N MET A 118 1.95 12.93 14.84
CA MET A 118 3.02 13.70 15.44
C MET A 118 3.56 14.73 14.45
N PRO A 119 2.88 15.87 14.27
CA PRO A 119 3.26 16.89 13.29
C PRO A 119 4.41 17.77 13.72
N ASP A 120 4.85 17.69 14.99
CA ASP A 120 5.93 18.50 15.53
C ASP A 120 7.29 18.03 14.99
N LYS A 121 8.10 18.98 14.52
CA LYS A 121 9.44 18.75 13.96
C LYS A 121 10.45 18.13 14.92
N GLN A 122 10.15 18.10 16.24
CA GLN A 122 10.99 17.40 17.20
C GLN A 122 10.95 15.88 17.06
N TYR A 123 9.93 15.34 16.35
CA TYR A 123 9.75 13.92 16.07
C TYR A 123 10.11 13.63 14.61
N ASP A 124 10.93 12.62 14.37
CA ASP A 124 11.18 12.13 13.02
C ASP A 124 10.10 11.14 12.56
N SER A 125 9.42 10.50 13.53
CA SER A 125 8.23 9.69 13.26
C SER A 125 7.00 10.59 13.06
N HIS A 126 6.14 10.22 12.12
CA HIS A 126 4.95 11.02 11.78
C HIS A 126 3.66 10.52 12.42
N ARG A 127 3.61 9.26 12.88
CA ARG A 127 2.44 8.71 13.59
C ARG A 127 2.77 7.47 14.43
N ILE A 128 1.90 7.22 15.42
CA ILE A 128 1.80 5.96 16.15
C ILE A 128 0.45 5.33 15.80
N ILE A 129 0.45 4.08 15.35
CA ILE A 129 -0.75 3.29 15.13
C ILE A 129 -0.90 2.35 16.32
N CYS A 130 -1.93 2.54 17.13
CA CYS A 130 -2.19 1.75 18.34
C CYS A 130 -2.85 0.41 17.95
N THR A 131 -2.11 -0.47 17.28
CA THR A 131 -2.61 -1.73 16.70
C THR A 131 -3.24 -2.66 17.73
N GLY A 132 -2.79 -2.60 18.99
CA GLY A 132 -3.38 -3.37 20.09
C GLY A 132 -4.82 -2.96 20.46
N ASN A 133 -5.27 -1.77 20.02
CA ASN A 133 -6.66 -1.34 20.20
C ASN A 133 -7.59 -1.81 19.07
N PHE A 134 -7.05 -2.35 17.97
CA PHE A 134 -7.85 -2.85 16.85
C PHE A 134 -8.46 -4.22 17.18
N ALA A 135 -7.68 -5.08 17.83
CA ALA A 135 -8.11 -6.39 18.29
C ALA A 135 -7.32 -6.79 19.54
N LYS A 136 -7.96 -7.44 20.49
CA LYS A 136 -7.28 -7.91 21.74
C LYS A 136 -6.19 -8.92 21.45
N SER A 137 -6.40 -9.76 20.46
CA SER A 137 -5.42 -10.78 20.00
C SER A 137 -4.09 -10.16 19.55
N ASN A 138 -4.07 -8.92 19.07
CA ASN A 138 -2.85 -8.24 18.68
C ASN A 138 -1.89 -8.02 19.87
N ASN A 139 -2.38 -8.01 21.10
CA ASN A 139 -1.57 -7.78 22.27
C ASN A 139 -0.87 -9.05 22.81
N GLY A 140 -1.27 -10.24 22.35
CA GLY A 140 -0.68 -11.48 22.83
C GLY A 140 -0.75 -11.61 24.37
N ALA A 141 0.39 -11.85 25.00
CA ALA A 141 0.53 -11.99 26.44
C ALA A 141 0.95 -10.70 27.17
N LEU A 142 0.77 -9.52 26.56
CA LEU A 142 1.14 -8.26 27.21
C LEU A 142 0.28 -8.00 28.47
N PRO A 143 0.86 -7.33 29.49
CA PRO A 143 0.11 -6.94 30.68
C PRO A 143 -0.96 -5.89 30.32
N PRO A 144 -2.03 -5.76 31.14
CA PRO A 144 -3.18 -4.89 30.82
C PRO A 144 -2.85 -3.40 30.63
N ASN A 145 -1.71 -2.95 31.15
CA ASN A 145 -1.24 -1.57 31.01
C ASN A 145 -0.36 -1.34 29.77
N ARG A 146 -0.18 -2.35 28.92
CA ARG A 146 0.60 -2.28 27.68
C ARG A 146 -0.22 -2.78 26.49
N ILE A 147 0.01 -2.17 25.33
CA ILE A 147 -0.58 -2.59 24.05
C ILE A 147 0.48 -2.58 22.95
N THR A 148 0.25 -3.33 21.88
CA THR A 148 1.11 -3.27 20.68
C THR A 148 0.81 -2.00 19.87
N ALA A 149 1.84 -1.49 19.23
CA ALA A 149 1.75 -0.36 18.32
C ALA A 149 2.78 -0.45 17.19
N THR A 150 2.52 0.32 16.14
CA THR A 150 3.47 0.57 15.07
C THR A 150 3.79 2.06 15.02
N VAL A 151 5.06 2.40 15.16
CA VAL A 151 5.58 3.77 14.95
C VAL A 151 6.10 3.86 13.53
N GLU A 152 5.64 4.85 12.76
CA GLU A 152 6.01 4.99 11.36
C GLU A 152 6.90 6.20 11.11
N PHE A 153 7.97 5.94 10.35
CA PHE A 153 8.93 6.92 9.84
C PHE A 153 8.85 6.98 8.32
N THR A 154 9.07 8.15 7.77
CA THR A 154 9.21 8.30 6.31
C THR A 154 10.58 7.79 5.89
N ASP A 155 10.59 6.99 4.81
CA ASP A 155 11.77 6.37 4.21
C ASP A 155 12.57 5.44 5.17
N ASP A 156 13.80 5.12 4.80
CA ASP A 156 14.67 4.24 5.57
C ASP A 156 15.35 5.01 6.70
N ILE A 157 15.36 4.42 7.89
CA ILE A 157 15.96 5.02 9.08
C ILE A 157 16.82 3.98 9.80
N SER A 158 17.98 4.39 10.30
CA SER A 158 18.89 3.48 10.99
C SER A 158 18.30 3.00 12.33
N TYR A 159 18.75 1.82 12.79
CA TYR A 159 18.35 1.29 14.10
C TYR A 159 18.67 2.25 15.25
N ASP A 160 19.84 2.89 15.23
CA ASP A 160 20.27 3.82 16.29
C ASP A 160 19.37 5.07 16.32
N ASP A 161 18.99 5.58 15.16
CA ASP A 161 18.05 6.69 15.05
C ASP A 161 16.64 6.28 15.49
N ILE A 162 16.17 5.07 15.15
CA ILE A 162 14.91 4.52 15.68
C ILE A 162 14.93 4.56 17.20
N ILE A 163 15.94 3.96 17.84
CA ILE A 163 16.04 3.90 19.31
C ILE A 163 16.13 5.29 19.94
N SER A 164 16.85 6.20 19.30
CA SER A 164 16.93 7.60 19.75
C SER A 164 15.58 8.30 19.69
N ASN A 165 14.82 8.09 18.62
CA ASN A 165 13.49 8.67 18.44
C ASN A 165 12.46 8.08 19.41
N LEU A 166 12.45 6.77 19.63
CA LEU A 166 11.52 6.12 20.56
C LEU A 166 11.62 6.69 21.99
N LYS A 167 12.79 7.14 22.41
CA LYS A 167 12.98 7.77 23.73
C LYS A 167 12.32 9.17 23.86
N ARG A 168 12.00 9.81 22.75
CA ARG A 168 11.45 11.18 22.70
C ARG A 168 9.94 11.20 22.51
N ILE A 169 9.36 10.14 21.97
CA ILE A 169 7.93 10.07 21.67
C ILE A 169 7.10 9.64 22.88
N PRO A 170 5.81 10.00 22.96
CA PRO A 170 4.96 9.67 24.08
C PRO A 170 4.66 8.16 24.18
N LEU A 171 4.05 7.76 25.32
CA LEU A 171 3.55 6.40 25.59
C LEU A 171 4.66 5.35 25.83
N ASN A 172 5.87 5.78 26.15
CA ASN A 172 6.99 4.91 26.57
C ASN A 172 7.16 3.68 25.67
N PRO A 173 7.44 3.84 24.39
CA PRO A 173 7.54 2.73 23.46
C PRO A 173 8.78 1.87 23.76
N ASN A 174 8.55 0.55 23.84
CA ASN A 174 9.58 -0.49 23.88
C ASN A 174 9.70 -1.11 22.50
N TYR A 175 10.87 -1.01 21.89
CA TYR A 175 11.16 -1.58 20.57
C TYR A 175 11.04 -3.11 20.58
N ILE A 176 10.41 -3.67 19.53
CA ILE A 176 10.35 -5.11 19.26
C ILE A 176 11.14 -5.45 17.99
N THR A 177 10.75 -4.87 16.87
CA THR A 177 11.39 -5.08 15.56
C THR A 177 11.00 -3.95 14.61
N HIS A 178 11.62 -3.88 13.45
CA HIS A 178 11.22 -2.94 12.40
C HIS A 178 11.38 -3.54 11.01
N ARG A 179 10.70 -2.94 10.04
CA ARG A 179 10.83 -3.28 8.63
C ARG A 179 10.69 -2.03 7.78
N TYR A 180 11.61 -1.85 6.85
CA TYR A 180 11.51 -0.86 5.79
C TYR A 180 10.77 -1.42 4.57
N ASN A 181 9.85 -0.66 4.04
CA ASN A 181 9.18 -0.91 2.77
C ASN A 181 9.48 0.26 1.83
N GLN A 182 10.25 0.00 0.79
CA GLN A 182 10.69 1.02 -0.16
C GLN A 182 9.53 1.65 -0.95
N PHE A 183 8.50 0.87 -1.25
CA PHE A 183 7.35 1.31 -2.03
C PHE A 183 6.09 1.30 -1.18
N THR A 184 5.76 2.45 -0.57
CA THR A 184 4.57 2.60 0.27
C THR A 184 3.58 3.60 -0.32
N TYR A 185 4.05 4.77 -0.74
CA TYR A 185 3.21 5.85 -1.23
C TYR A 185 3.70 6.41 -2.58
N PRO A 186 2.92 6.23 -3.67
CA PRO A 186 3.22 6.89 -4.94
C PRO A 186 3.04 8.40 -4.82
N ILE A 187 3.99 9.18 -5.37
CA ILE A 187 3.93 10.63 -5.42
C ILE A 187 3.30 11.05 -6.73
N GLN A 188 2.23 11.85 -6.65
CA GLN A 188 1.56 12.40 -7.82
C GLN A 188 2.32 13.62 -8.33
N GLN A 189 2.70 13.60 -9.61
CA GLN A 189 3.30 14.72 -10.34
C GLN A 189 2.31 15.22 -11.39
N LYS A 190 2.58 16.39 -11.96
CA LYS A 190 1.65 17.07 -12.89
C LYS A 190 1.15 16.17 -14.01
N ASP A 191 2.04 15.40 -14.63
CA ASP A 191 1.73 14.61 -15.83
C ASP A 191 1.49 13.11 -15.53
N THR A 192 1.53 12.72 -14.25
CA THR A 192 1.43 11.30 -13.83
C THR A 192 0.16 10.64 -14.36
N ARG A 193 -0.99 11.28 -14.22
CA ARG A 193 -2.28 10.70 -14.63
C ARG A 193 -2.38 10.49 -16.14
N GLU A 194 -1.90 11.42 -16.93
CA GLU A 194 -1.91 11.31 -18.39
C GLU A 194 -1.04 10.14 -18.86
N ILE A 195 0.18 10.04 -18.35
CA ILE A 195 1.12 8.97 -18.67
C ILE A 195 0.53 7.60 -18.33
N ILE A 196 0.02 7.43 -17.10
CA ILE A 196 -0.53 6.16 -16.62
C ILE A 196 -1.77 5.77 -17.43
N THR A 197 -2.70 6.71 -17.64
CA THR A 197 -3.94 6.45 -18.39
C THR A 197 -3.65 6.05 -19.85
N SER A 198 -2.74 6.76 -20.51
CA SER A 198 -2.34 6.45 -21.88
C SER A 198 -1.69 5.07 -22.01
N LEU A 199 -0.78 4.72 -21.08
CA LEU A 199 -0.17 3.40 -21.07
C LEU A 199 -1.21 2.29 -20.82
N LYS A 200 -2.09 2.46 -19.83
CA LYS A 200 -3.17 1.50 -19.53
C LYS A 200 -4.06 1.26 -20.74
N GLN A 201 -4.47 2.31 -21.44
CA GLN A 201 -5.27 2.20 -22.63
C GLN A 201 -4.53 1.39 -23.71
N LYS A 202 -3.29 1.74 -24.03
CA LYS A 202 -2.48 1.05 -25.03
C LYS A 202 -2.31 -0.44 -24.74
N LEU A 203 -2.10 -0.80 -23.48
CA LEU A 203 -1.89 -2.18 -23.06
C LEU A 203 -3.22 -2.97 -23.01
N SER A 204 -4.31 -2.33 -22.58
CA SER A 204 -5.63 -2.98 -22.51
C SER A 204 -6.18 -3.39 -23.88
N GLU A 205 -5.83 -2.69 -24.95
CA GLU A 205 -6.17 -3.06 -26.32
C GLU A 205 -5.59 -4.42 -26.74
N ARG A 206 -4.61 -4.92 -25.98
CA ARG A 206 -3.91 -6.18 -26.22
C ARG A 206 -4.15 -7.22 -25.13
N GLY A 207 -5.16 -7.01 -24.27
CA GLY A 207 -5.49 -7.93 -23.17
C GLY A 207 -4.52 -7.84 -21.98
N PHE A 208 -3.80 -6.73 -21.81
CA PHE A 208 -2.97 -6.50 -20.63
C PHE A 208 -3.56 -5.34 -19.80
N TYR A 209 -4.01 -5.67 -18.62
CA TYR A 209 -4.68 -4.73 -17.72
C TYR A 209 -3.82 -4.41 -16.52
N MET A 210 -3.98 -3.22 -15.96
CA MET A 210 -3.22 -2.75 -14.82
C MET A 210 -4.17 -2.26 -13.73
N THR A 211 -3.97 -2.72 -12.48
CA THR A 211 -4.71 -2.25 -11.31
C THR A 211 -3.90 -2.42 -10.03
N GLY A 212 -4.23 -1.64 -9.01
CA GLY A 212 -3.53 -1.67 -7.73
C GLY A 212 -2.69 -0.42 -7.49
N ARG A 213 -2.31 -0.20 -6.22
CA ARG A 213 -1.67 1.06 -5.78
C ARG A 213 -0.48 1.49 -6.64
N PHE A 214 0.42 0.59 -6.97
CA PHE A 214 1.64 0.89 -7.73
C PHE A 214 1.52 0.60 -9.24
N ALA A 215 0.55 -0.19 -9.68
CA ALA A 215 0.25 -0.35 -11.10
C ALA A 215 -0.55 0.84 -11.64
N ASP A 216 -1.50 1.36 -10.86
CA ASP A 216 -2.27 2.57 -11.17
C ASP A 216 -1.54 3.86 -10.77
N TRP A 217 -0.44 3.75 -10.01
CA TRP A 217 0.26 4.86 -9.37
C TRP A 217 -0.71 5.78 -8.63
N GLU A 218 -1.56 5.18 -7.78
CA GLU A 218 -2.65 5.86 -7.07
C GLU A 218 -2.61 5.55 -5.58
N TYR A 219 -3.03 6.51 -4.75
CA TYR A 219 -3.17 6.26 -3.33
C TYR A 219 -4.43 5.44 -3.04
N TYR A 220 -4.28 4.13 -3.02
CA TYR A 220 -5.37 3.22 -2.67
C TYR A 220 -5.20 2.67 -1.24
N ASN A 221 -6.26 2.75 -0.44
CA ASN A 221 -6.46 1.84 0.68
C ASN A 221 -6.99 0.49 0.13
N MET A 222 -7.11 -0.53 0.99
CA MET A 222 -7.54 -1.87 0.57
C MET A 222 -8.91 -1.87 -0.11
N ASP A 223 -9.86 -1.11 0.43
CA ASP A 223 -11.22 -0.97 -0.11
C ASP A 223 -11.21 -0.32 -1.52
N ALA A 224 -10.44 0.74 -1.69
CA ALA A 224 -10.29 1.40 -2.99
C ALA A 224 -9.59 0.49 -4.02
N ALA A 225 -8.58 -0.28 -3.61
CA ALA A 225 -7.91 -1.25 -4.48
C ALA A 225 -8.86 -2.37 -4.92
N MET A 226 -9.67 -2.90 -4.00
CA MET A 226 -10.70 -3.90 -4.32
C MET A 226 -11.78 -3.32 -5.27
N ALA A 227 -12.24 -2.11 -5.01
CA ALA A 227 -13.21 -1.44 -5.89
C ALA A 227 -12.67 -1.23 -7.31
N ALA A 228 -11.39 -0.83 -7.43
CA ALA A 228 -10.72 -0.67 -8.73
C ALA A 228 -10.63 -2.02 -9.48
N ALA A 229 -10.25 -3.09 -8.79
CA ALA A 229 -10.19 -4.43 -9.36
C ALA A 229 -11.58 -4.93 -9.81
N MET A 230 -12.61 -4.75 -9.00
CA MET A 230 -14.00 -5.09 -9.36
C MET A 230 -14.51 -4.32 -10.58
N LYS A 231 -14.19 -3.03 -10.68
CA LYS A 231 -14.54 -2.21 -11.83
C LYS A 231 -13.86 -2.73 -13.09
N MET A 232 -12.55 -2.95 -13.04
CA MET A 232 -11.78 -3.47 -14.16
C MET A 232 -12.29 -4.84 -14.63
N THR A 233 -12.57 -5.76 -13.71
CA THR A 233 -13.13 -7.08 -14.05
C THR A 233 -14.46 -6.96 -14.81
N LYS A 234 -15.35 -6.06 -14.40
CA LYS A 234 -16.61 -5.81 -15.12
C LYS A 234 -16.35 -5.30 -16.54
N GLU A 235 -15.38 -4.41 -16.72
CA GLU A 235 -15.00 -3.88 -18.05
C GLU A 235 -14.44 -4.98 -18.97
N ILE A 236 -13.62 -5.88 -18.44
CA ILE A 236 -13.09 -7.05 -19.17
C ILE A 236 -14.24 -7.95 -19.61
N LEU A 237 -15.07 -8.40 -18.68
CA LEU A 237 -16.19 -9.31 -18.97
C LEU A 237 -17.28 -8.71 -19.89
N CYS A 238 -17.34 -7.39 -20.04
CA CYS A 238 -18.26 -6.74 -20.98
C CYS A 238 -17.71 -6.63 -22.40
N ARG A 239 -16.40 -6.79 -22.60
CA ARG A 239 -15.78 -6.78 -23.96
C ARG A 239 -16.01 -8.08 -24.71
N ASP A 240 -16.19 -9.18 -24.00
CA ASP A 240 -16.40 -10.52 -24.58
C ASP A 240 -17.86 -10.78 -25.00
N LYS A 241 -18.71 -9.76 -24.92
CA LYS A 241 -20.12 -9.81 -25.38
C LYS A 241 -20.34 -8.90 -26.58
#